data_aa148e5100dbab8cd86b3e2cee76038e
#
_entry.id   aa148e5100dbab8cd86b3e2cee76038e
#
_cell.length_a   1.000
_cell.length_b   1.000
_cell.length_c   1.000
_cell.angle_alpha   90.00
_cell.angle_beta   90.00
_cell.angle_gamma   90.00
#
_symmetry.space_group_name_H-M   'P 1'
#
loop_
_entity.id
_entity.type
_entity.pdbx_description
1 polymer ?
#
loop_
_entity_poly.entity_id
_entity_poly.type
_entity_poly.pdbx_seq_one_letter_code
_entity_poly.pdbx_strand_id
1 'polypeptide(L)'
;KADRDKPMNIEADALKHDDQKQLTIFNGKVHMTKGTMVLKAARMEVQQDNKGHQIAKLSAEPGERIFFRQKREGLDEYSEGEVETAVYNSQEDTLTLTTRAELRLLRGTVVADRIQGQQIVLNNTTEVFMVDGKANAATGASGSQRVRATLTPRAKTNETAPTATGTPLKPSQRIGNDKP
;
A
#
# COMPACT_ATOMS: atom_id res chain seq x y z
N LYS A 1 -10.69 2.58 -2.44
CA LYS A 1 -12.17 2.54 -2.29
C LYS A 1 -12.70 1.11 -2.25
N ALA A 2 -12.19 0.19 -3.06
CA ALA A 2 -12.70 -1.18 -3.16
C ALA A 2 -12.66 -1.96 -1.83
N ASP A 3 -11.68 -1.70 -0.98
CA ASP A 3 -11.50 -2.44 0.29
C ASP A 3 -12.22 -1.78 1.48
N ARG A 4 -12.64 -0.52 1.37
CA ARG A 4 -13.23 0.23 2.49
C ARG A 4 -14.47 -0.43 3.09
N ASP A 5 -15.37 -0.88 2.22
CA ASP A 5 -16.67 -1.43 2.61
C ASP A 5 -16.64 -2.98 2.75
N LYS A 6 -15.46 -3.58 2.61
CA LYS A 6 -15.29 -5.02 2.79
C LYS A 6 -15.25 -5.39 4.27
N PRO A 7 -15.77 -6.56 4.65
CA PRO A 7 -15.67 -7.03 6.03
C PRO A 7 -14.20 -7.24 6.42
N MET A 8 -13.91 -6.99 7.69
CA MET A 8 -12.64 -7.34 8.31
C MET A 8 -12.73 -8.76 8.86
N ASN A 9 -11.88 -9.65 8.37
CA ASN A 9 -11.77 -11.02 8.86
C ASN A 9 -10.46 -11.16 9.63
N ILE A 10 -10.50 -11.79 10.79
CA ILE A 10 -9.33 -11.94 11.67
C ILE A 10 -9.26 -13.38 12.14
N GLU A 11 -8.08 -13.98 12.00
CA GLU A 11 -7.70 -15.29 12.54
C GLU A 11 -6.57 -15.10 13.55
N ALA A 12 -6.63 -15.85 14.67
CA ALA A 12 -5.62 -15.82 15.72
C ALA A 12 -5.67 -17.10 16.55
N ASP A 13 -4.64 -17.35 17.36
CA ASP A 13 -4.62 -18.51 18.27
C ASP A 13 -5.63 -18.37 19.41
N ALA A 14 -5.88 -17.14 19.89
CA ALA A 14 -6.81 -16.84 20.98
C ALA A 14 -7.52 -15.50 20.77
N LEU A 15 -8.77 -15.43 21.27
CA LEU A 15 -9.59 -14.23 21.25
C LEU A 15 -10.20 -13.97 22.63
N LYS A 16 -10.20 -12.71 23.08
CA LYS A 16 -10.94 -12.23 24.24
C LYS A 16 -11.81 -11.05 23.81
N HIS A 17 -13.09 -11.10 24.12
CA HIS A 17 -14.01 -9.99 23.89
C HIS A 17 -14.55 -9.42 25.20
N ASP A 18 -14.55 -8.10 25.32
CA ASP A 18 -15.15 -7.35 26.41
C ASP A 18 -16.30 -6.50 25.83
N ASP A 19 -17.52 -6.95 26.06
CA ASP A 19 -18.71 -6.32 25.51
C ASP A 19 -18.98 -4.92 26.11
N GLN A 20 -18.66 -4.71 27.38
CA GLN A 20 -18.85 -3.40 28.03
C GLN A 20 -17.91 -2.33 27.45
N LYS A 21 -16.70 -2.73 27.06
CA LYS A 21 -15.70 -1.85 26.47
C LYS A 21 -15.74 -1.86 24.94
N GLN A 22 -16.54 -2.73 24.34
CA GLN A 22 -16.54 -2.96 22.88
C GLN A 22 -15.11 -3.20 22.35
N LEU A 23 -14.32 -3.96 23.11
CA LEU A 23 -12.92 -4.26 22.86
C LEU A 23 -12.73 -5.74 22.60
N THR A 24 -12.12 -6.05 21.46
CA THR A 24 -11.72 -7.41 21.10
C THR A 24 -10.20 -7.50 21.01
N ILE A 25 -9.62 -8.48 21.66
CA ILE A 25 -8.17 -8.74 21.69
C ILE A 25 -7.90 -10.09 21.06
N PHE A 26 -7.06 -10.10 20.04
CA PHE A 26 -6.55 -11.28 19.36
C PHE A 26 -5.08 -11.48 19.72
N ASN A 27 -4.70 -12.69 20.10
CA ASN A 27 -3.33 -13.04 20.46
C ASN A 27 -2.85 -14.27 19.69
N GLY A 28 -1.61 -14.22 19.25
CA GLY A 28 -0.89 -15.30 18.60
C GLY A 28 -1.24 -15.44 17.12
N LYS A 29 -0.24 -15.32 16.26
CA LYS A 29 -0.30 -15.52 14.80
C LYS A 29 -1.50 -14.83 14.16
N VAL A 30 -1.71 -13.57 14.52
CA VAL A 30 -2.85 -12.78 14.03
C VAL A 30 -2.71 -12.54 12.54
N HIS A 31 -3.75 -12.91 11.80
CA HIS A 31 -3.89 -12.70 10.37
C HIS A 31 -5.20 -11.94 10.10
N MET A 32 -5.10 -10.69 9.71
CA MET A 32 -6.24 -9.86 9.33
C MET A 32 -6.31 -9.69 7.82
N THR A 33 -7.51 -9.82 7.29
CA THR A 33 -7.80 -9.49 5.88
C THR A 33 -8.99 -8.55 5.78
N LYS A 34 -8.90 -7.58 4.87
CA LYS A 34 -9.99 -6.67 4.52
C LYS A 34 -9.88 -6.33 3.03
N GLY A 35 -10.71 -6.97 2.20
CA GLY A 35 -10.56 -6.93 0.76
C GLY A 35 -9.17 -7.43 0.33
N THR A 36 -8.37 -6.60 -0.33
CA THR A 36 -7.00 -6.94 -0.74
C THR A 36 -5.95 -6.67 0.34
N MET A 37 -6.33 -5.97 1.42
CA MET A 37 -5.45 -5.69 2.55
C MET A 37 -5.20 -6.95 3.37
N VAL A 38 -3.95 -7.22 3.67
CA VAL A 38 -3.49 -8.29 4.55
C VAL A 38 -2.57 -7.69 5.59
N LEU A 39 -2.79 -8.04 6.87
CA LEU A 39 -1.93 -7.68 7.99
C LEU A 39 -1.61 -8.93 8.80
N LYS A 40 -0.34 -9.12 9.15
CA LYS A 40 0.14 -10.22 10.00
C LYS A 40 0.87 -9.64 11.20
N ALA A 41 0.43 -10.03 12.40
CA ALA A 41 0.96 -9.52 13.66
C ALA A 41 1.00 -10.61 14.74
N ALA A 42 1.60 -10.32 15.89
CA ALA A 42 1.53 -11.19 17.06
C ALA A 42 0.27 -10.94 17.90
N ARG A 43 -0.16 -9.67 17.95
CA ARG A 43 -1.32 -9.23 18.74
C ARG A 43 -2.09 -8.15 17.98
N MET A 44 -3.40 -8.15 18.13
CA MET A 44 -4.29 -7.13 17.60
C MET A 44 -5.39 -6.80 18.61
N GLU A 45 -5.64 -5.52 18.82
CA GLU A 45 -6.74 -4.99 19.61
C GLU A 45 -7.68 -4.21 18.70
N VAL A 46 -8.96 -4.55 18.71
CA VAL A 46 -10.00 -3.86 17.95
C VAL A 46 -10.95 -3.20 18.92
N GLN A 47 -10.98 -1.88 18.91
CA GLN A 47 -11.94 -1.05 19.64
C GLN A 47 -13.00 -0.57 18.66
N GLN A 48 -14.27 -0.77 19.01
CA GLN A 48 -15.39 -0.26 18.23
C GLN A 48 -16.08 0.88 18.97
N ASP A 49 -16.47 1.92 18.23
CA ASP A 49 -17.29 3.01 18.77
C ASP A 49 -18.80 2.75 18.59
N ASN A 50 -19.64 3.63 19.16
CA ASN A 50 -21.10 3.51 19.09
C ASN A 50 -21.68 3.71 17.67
N LYS A 51 -20.86 4.15 16.72
CA LYS A 51 -21.21 4.32 15.30
C LYS A 51 -20.75 3.15 14.43
N GLY A 52 -20.09 2.17 15.03
CA GLY A 52 -19.54 1.02 14.34
C GLY A 52 -18.17 1.25 13.69
N HIS A 53 -17.53 2.42 13.93
CA HIS A 53 -16.16 2.62 13.48
C HIS A 53 -15.20 1.81 14.35
N GLN A 54 -14.16 1.30 13.74
CA GLN A 54 -13.18 0.44 14.39
C GLN A 54 -11.78 1.05 14.32
N ILE A 55 -11.09 0.98 15.46
CA ILE A 55 -9.65 1.25 15.54
C ILE A 55 -8.97 -0.06 15.89
N ALA A 56 -8.11 -0.53 15.01
CA ALA A 56 -7.33 -1.74 15.20
C ALA A 56 -5.87 -1.37 15.47
N LYS A 57 -5.35 -1.80 16.64
CA LYS A 57 -3.94 -1.64 17.03
C LYS A 57 -3.25 -2.98 16.92
N LEU A 58 -2.14 -3.02 16.19
CA LEU A 58 -1.36 -4.23 15.95
C LEU A 58 0.05 -4.06 16.49
N SER A 59 0.61 -5.13 17.04
CA SER A 59 1.99 -5.21 17.49
C SER A 59 2.62 -6.53 17.10
N ALA A 60 3.93 -6.51 16.88
CA ALA A 60 4.74 -7.70 16.65
C ALA A 60 5.29 -8.22 17.99
N GLU A 61 5.87 -9.43 17.97
CA GLU A 61 6.72 -9.89 19.05
C GLU A 61 7.96 -8.98 19.19
N PRO A 62 8.56 -8.90 20.39
CA PRO A 62 9.78 -8.14 20.58
C PRO A 62 10.87 -8.53 19.58
N GLY A 63 11.41 -7.55 18.85
CA GLY A 63 12.43 -7.77 17.83
C GLY A 63 11.90 -8.15 16.44
N GLU A 64 10.63 -8.51 16.32
CA GLU A 64 9.97 -8.79 15.05
C GLU A 64 9.24 -7.57 14.50
N ARG A 65 8.68 -7.70 13.31
CA ARG A 65 7.87 -6.66 12.66
C ARG A 65 6.58 -7.24 12.12
N ILE A 66 5.53 -6.43 12.17
CA ILE A 66 4.26 -6.66 11.49
C ILE A 66 4.51 -6.62 9.98
N PHE A 67 3.90 -7.52 9.25
CA PHE A 67 3.83 -7.46 7.79
C PHE A 67 2.47 -6.93 7.35
N PHE A 68 2.46 -6.05 6.34
CA PHE A 68 1.24 -5.64 5.66
C PHE A 68 1.42 -5.69 4.14
N ARG A 69 0.32 -5.90 3.43
CA ARG A 69 0.24 -5.85 1.97
C ARG A 69 -1.15 -5.40 1.55
N GLN A 70 -1.22 -4.56 0.52
CA GLN A 70 -2.47 -4.12 -0.07
C GLN A 70 -2.29 -3.88 -1.57
N LYS A 71 -3.26 -4.31 -2.37
CA LYS A 71 -3.29 -4.01 -3.80
C LYS A 71 -3.80 -2.59 -4.04
N ARG A 72 -3.18 -1.87 -4.95
CA ARG A 72 -3.66 -0.56 -5.40
C ARG A 72 -4.82 -0.73 -6.37
N GLU A 73 -5.84 0.12 -6.23
CA GLU A 73 -7.04 0.04 -7.05
C GLU A 73 -6.72 0.27 -8.54
N GLY A 74 -7.22 -0.61 -9.39
CA GLY A 74 -7.11 -0.49 -10.86
C GLY A 74 -5.74 -0.77 -11.46
N LEU A 75 -4.73 -1.14 -10.65
CA LEU A 75 -3.37 -1.37 -11.09
C LEU A 75 -2.88 -2.76 -10.66
N ASP A 76 -1.93 -3.33 -11.41
CA ASP A 76 -1.15 -4.47 -10.94
C ASP A 76 0.04 -3.98 -10.09
N GLU A 77 -0.28 -3.18 -9.10
CA GLU A 77 0.66 -2.60 -8.15
C GLU A 77 0.24 -2.94 -6.73
N TYR A 78 1.24 -3.14 -5.87
CA TYR A 78 1.03 -3.46 -4.46
C TYR A 78 1.84 -2.51 -3.58
N SER A 79 1.26 -2.18 -2.43
CA SER A 79 1.99 -1.61 -1.31
C SER A 79 2.19 -2.73 -0.29
N GLU A 80 3.42 -2.96 0.12
CA GLU A 80 3.72 -3.90 1.22
C GLU A 80 4.82 -3.34 2.10
N GLY A 81 4.94 -3.85 3.30
CA GLY A 81 6.01 -3.42 4.18
C GLY A 81 5.99 -4.08 5.53
N GLU A 82 6.85 -3.56 6.39
CA GLU A 82 7.07 -4.08 7.74
C GLU A 82 7.27 -2.93 8.71
N VAL A 83 6.81 -3.14 9.95
CA VAL A 83 6.83 -2.13 11.01
C VAL A 83 6.69 -2.79 12.39
N GLU A 84 7.09 -2.14 13.48
CA GLU A 84 6.91 -2.71 14.82
C GLU A 84 5.48 -2.59 15.32
N THR A 85 4.82 -1.46 15.06
CA THR A 85 3.42 -1.23 15.45
C THR A 85 2.62 -0.61 14.32
N ALA A 86 1.34 -0.98 14.23
CA ALA A 86 0.43 -0.42 13.26
C ALA A 86 -0.92 -0.07 13.90
N VAL A 87 -1.56 0.99 13.40
CA VAL A 87 -2.92 1.39 13.77
C VAL A 87 -3.74 1.59 12.50
N TYR A 88 -4.81 0.82 12.37
CA TYR A 88 -5.79 1.03 11.32
C TYR A 88 -7.01 1.75 11.88
N ASN A 89 -7.43 2.84 11.25
CA ASN A 89 -8.63 3.59 11.57
C ASN A 89 -9.64 3.43 10.42
N SER A 90 -10.76 2.75 10.67
CA SER A 90 -11.76 2.47 9.64
C SER A 90 -12.57 3.70 9.22
N GLN A 91 -12.72 4.70 10.10
CA GLN A 91 -13.44 5.94 9.81
C GLN A 91 -12.68 6.78 8.77
N GLU A 92 -11.39 6.93 8.96
CA GLU A 92 -10.50 7.72 8.10
C GLU A 92 -9.93 6.90 6.94
N ASP A 93 -10.08 5.57 7.00
CA ASP A 93 -9.44 4.59 6.11
C ASP A 93 -7.92 4.81 6.03
N THR A 94 -7.30 4.98 7.21
CA THR A 94 -5.88 5.22 7.36
C THR A 94 -5.18 4.06 8.05
N LEU A 95 -3.96 3.77 7.58
CA LEU A 95 -3.03 2.85 8.23
C LEU A 95 -1.78 3.63 8.65
N THR A 96 -1.56 3.72 9.96
CA THR A 96 -0.39 4.37 10.55
C THR A 96 0.61 3.30 11.00
N LEU A 97 1.80 3.36 10.45
CA LEU A 97 2.92 2.46 10.72
C LEU A 97 3.96 3.22 11.54
N THR A 98 4.35 2.70 12.71
CA THR A 98 5.25 3.40 13.62
C THR A 98 6.38 2.49 14.07
N THR A 99 7.58 3.04 14.10
CA THR A 99 8.88 2.43 14.48
C THR A 99 9.40 1.44 13.45
N ARG A 100 10.56 1.74 12.92
CA ARG A 100 11.25 0.99 11.86
C ARG A 100 10.32 0.67 10.67
N ALA A 101 9.55 1.68 10.24
CA ALA A 101 8.60 1.53 9.16
C ALA A 101 9.31 1.45 7.79
N GLU A 102 8.96 0.42 7.03
CA GLU A 102 9.39 0.25 5.64
C GLU A 102 8.18 0.03 4.75
N LEU A 103 8.13 0.77 3.66
CA LEU A 103 7.12 0.64 2.60
C LEU A 103 7.82 0.30 1.29
N ARG A 104 7.37 -0.74 0.64
CA ARG A 104 7.76 -1.13 -0.72
C ARG A 104 6.58 -0.99 -1.65
N LEU A 105 6.79 -0.34 -2.77
CA LEU A 105 5.82 -0.29 -3.86
C LEU A 105 6.27 -1.28 -4.94
N LEU A 106 5.41 -2.25 -5.24
CA LEU A 106 5.67 -3.29 -6.22
C LEU A 106 4.86 -3.02 -7.49
N ARG A 107 5.49 -3.28 -8.63
CA ARG A 107 4.83 -3.38 -9.95
C ARG A 107 4.86 -4.85 -10.36
N GLY A 108 3.69 -5.49 -10.35
CA GLY A 108 3.63 -6.94 -10.39
C GLY A 108 4.34 -7.56 -9.18
N THR A 109 5.38 -8.35 -9.42
CA THR A 109 6.20 -8.99 -8.39
C THR A 109 7.51 -8.26 -8.07
N VAL A 110 7.82 -7.16 -8.78
CA VAL A 110 9.10 -6.45 -8.69
C VAL A 110 8.97 -5.25 -7.78
N VAL A 111 9.87 -5.13 -6.79
CA VAL A 111 9.99 -3.92 -5.97
C VAL A 111 10.47 -2.77 -6.84
N ALA A 112 9.63 -1.77 -7.02
CA ALA A 112 9.95 -0.56 -7.77
C ALA A 112 10.53 0.51 -6.85
N ASP A 113 9.83 0.81 -5.75
CA ASP A 113 10.22 1.85 -4.82
C ASP A 113 10.35 1.29 -3.41
N ARG A 114 11.27 1.86 -2.63
CA ARG A 114 11.47 1.53 -1.22
C ARG A 114 11.58 2.80 -0.42
N ILE A 115 10.81 2.89 0.65
CA ILE A 115 10.73 4.05 1.52
C ILE A 115 10.86 3.58 2.97
N GLN A 116 11.68 4.26 3.75
CA GLN A 116 11.93 3.95 5.15
C GLN A 116 11.82 5.22 5.99
N GLY A 117 11.23 5.09 7.16
CA GLY A 117 11.08 6.17 8.11
C GLY A 117 10.68 5.67 9.49
N GLN A 118 10.54 6.60 10.42
CA GLN A 118 10.07 6.28 11.77
C GLN A 118 8.55 6.09 11.79
N GLN A 119 7.83 6.87 11.00
CA GLN A 119 6.38 6.76 10.85
C GLN A 119 5.99 6.88 9.38
N ILE A 120 5.04 6.05 8.95
CA ILE A 120 4.41 6.14 7.64
C ILE A 120 2.90 6.11 7.86
N VAL A 121 2.20 7.08 7.29
CA VAL A 121 0.74 7.15 7.28
C VAL A 121 0.25 6.94 5.86
N LEU A 122 -0.52 5.88 5.64
CA LEU A 122 -1.17 5.58 4.37
C LEU A 122 -2.65 5.94 4.47
N ASN A 123 -3.15 6.73 3.56
CA ASN A 123 -4.57 6.97 3.39
C ASN A 123 -5.07 6.17 2.18
N ASN A 124 -5.88 5.15 2.44
CA ASN A 124 -6.33 4.23 1.39
C ASN A 124 -7.40 4.84 0.47
N THR A 125 -8.14 5.85 0.96
CA THR A 125 -9.14 6.53 0.16
C THR A 125 -8.53 7.47 -0.87
N THR A 126 -7.48 8.21 -0.48
CA THR A 126 -6.78 9.17 -1.37
C THR A 126 -5.57 8.57 -2.07
N GLU A 127 -5.13 7.37 -1.64
CA GLU A 127 -3.89 6.71 -2.07
C GLU A 127 -2.62 7.57 -1.83
N VAL A 128 -2.69 8.47 -0.86
CA VAL A 128 -1.56 9.30 -0.43
C VAL A 128 -0.90 8.66 0.77
N PHE A 129 0.42 8.70 0.82
CA PHE A 129 1.18 8.36 2.01
C PHE A 129 2.11 9.51 2.41
N MET A 130 2.34 9.62 3.70
CA MET A 130 3.29 10.56 4.30
C MET A 130 4.31 9.79 5.12
N VAL A 131 5.56 10.24 5.10
CA VAL A 131 6.67 9.60 5.83
C VAL A 131 7.35 10.64 6.70
N ASP A 132 7.53 10.31 7.98
CA ASP A 132 8.25 11.13 8.94
C ASP A 132 9.47 10.35 9.50
N GLY A 133 10.59 11.03 9.58
CA GLY A 133 11.82 10.53 10.19
C GLY A 133 11.93 10.81 11.70
N LYS A 134 11.04 11.61 12.27
CA LYS A 134 11.02 11.93 13.69
C LYS A 134 9.93 11.16 14.41
N ALA A 135 10.28 10.39 15.45
CA ALA A 135 9.29 9.96 16.40
C ALA A 135 8.69 11.20 17.09
N ASN A 136 7.35 11.24 17.24
CA ASN A 136 6.72 12.24 18.08
C ASN A 136 7.43 12.29 19.44
N ALA A 137 7.73 13.48 19.92
CA ALA A 137 8.54 13.76 21.10
C ALA A 137 8.03 13.15 22.44
N ALA A 138 6.92 12.42 22.40
CA ALA A 138 6.31 11.76 23.57
C ALA A 138 7.03 10.47 24.01
N THR A 139 7.93 9.89 23.24
CA THR A 139 8.61 8.62 23.56
C THR A 139 10.12 8.71 23.74
N GLY A 140 10.69 9.89 23.98
CA GLY A 140 12.08 10.02 24.47
C GLY A 140 13.20 9.34 23.65
N ALA A 141 12.92 8.81 22.49
CA ALA A 141 13.89 8.20 21.59
C ALA A 141 14.64 9.29 20.83
N SER A 142 15.77 9.69 21.35
CA SER A 142 16.75 10.59 20.72
C SER A 142 17.43 9.89 19.54
N GLY A 143 16.80 9.93 18.37
CA GLY A 143 17.39 9.46 17.14
C GLY A 143 16.61 10.04 15.97
N SER A 144 17.07 11.14 15.38
CA SER A 144 16.51 11.63 14.13
C SER A 144 16.86 10.64 13.01
N GLN A 145 16.04 9.63 12.83
CA GLN A 145 16.16 8.77 11.64
C GLN A 145 15.60 9.56 10.46
N ARG A 146 16.48 9.87 9.53
CA ARG A 146 16.10 10.54 8.29
C ARG A 146 15.25 9.58 7.45
N VAL A 147 14.23 10.12 6.79
CA VAL A 147 13.49 9.40 5.75
C VAL A 147 14.47 9.03 4.63
N ARG A 148 14.38 7.78 4.17
CA ARG A 148 15.14 7.27 3.02
C ARG A 148 14.16 6.76 1.98
N ALA A 149 14.39 7.15 0.73
CA ALA A 149 13.58 6.69 -0.39
C ALA A 149 14.48 6.32 -1.57
N THR A 150 14.20 5.17 -2.17
CA THR A 150 14.74 4.75 -3.47
C THR A 150 13.57 4.66 -4.43
N LEU A 151 13.57 5.49 -5.47
CA LEU A 151 12.49 5.58 -6.44
C LEU A 151 13.00 5.10 -7.81
N THR A 152 12.27 4.18 -8.41
CA THR A 152 12.60 3.63 -9.72
C THR A 152 11.72 4.27 -10.79
N PRO A 153 12.30 4.91 -11.83
CA PRO A 153 11.52 5.48 -12.92
C PRO A 153 10.62 4.43 -13.58
N ARG A 154 9.40 4.82 -13.94
CA ARG A 154 8.58 3.99 -14.82
C ARG A 154 9.26 3.93 -16.19
N ALA A 155 9.47 2.71 -16.71
CA ALA A 155 9.83 2.56 -18.11
C ALA A 155 8.76 3.26 -18.94
N LYS A 156 9.15 4.21 -19.80
CA LYS A 156 8.24 4.74 -20.81
C LYS A 156 7.87 3.54 -21.68
N THR A 157 6.61 3.15 -21.69
CA THR A 157 6.08 2.34 -22.78
C THR A 157 6.31 3.18 -24.03
N ASN A 158 7.27 2.77 -24.85
CA ASN A 158 7.32 3.26 -26.21
C ASN A 158 5.99 2.79 -26.82
N GLU A 159 5.03 3.69 -26.92
CA GLU A 159 3.97 3.55 -27.89
C GLU A 159 4.70 3.44 -29.22
N THR A 160 4.75 2.23 -29.74
CA THR A 160 5.13 1.99 -31.12
C THR A 160 4.12 2.80 -31.92
N ALA A 161 4.56 3.94 -32.44
CA ALA A 161 3.78 4.69 -33.38
C ALA A 161 3.31 3.69 -34.45
N PRO A 162 2.02 3.72 -34.84
CA PRO A 162 1.55 2.83 -35.89
C PRO A 162 2.40 3.10 -37.12
N THR A 163 3.11 2.09 -37.55
CA THR A 163 3.86 2.11 -38.80
C THR A 163 2.83 2.39 -39.89
N ALA A 164 2.79 3.62 -40.37
CA ALA A 164 2.03 3.95 -41.55
C ALA A 164 2.60 3.13 -42.71
N THR A 165 1.87 2.09 -43.07
CA THR A 165 2.15 1.30 -44.26
C THR A 165 1.95 2.23 -45.44
N GLY A 166 3.03 2.89 -45.83
CA GLY A 166 3.04 3.71 -47.06
C GLY A 166 2.79 2.81 -48.25
N THR A 167 1.64 2.96 -48.86
CA THR A 167 1.32 2.39 -50.16
C THR A 167 2.34 2.91 -51.15
N PRO A 168 3.10 2.09 -51.90
CA PRO A 168 4.03 2.59 -52.88
C PRO A 168 3.26 3.22 -54.02
N LEU A 169 3.54 4.51 -54.28
CA LEU A 169 3.03 5.23 -55.43
C LEU A 169 3.59 4.63 -56.71
N LYS A 170 2.73 4.13 -57.59
CA LYS A 170 3.12 3.71 -58.95
C LYS A 170 3.60 4.94 -59.73
N PRO A 171 4.72 4.87 -60.47
CA PRO A 171 5.19 5.96 -61.29
C PRO A 171 4.18 6.19 -62.44
N SER A 172 3.83 7.45 -62.65
CA SER A 172 3.00 7.88 -63.78
C SER A 172 3.72 7.61 -65.06
N GLN A 173 3.08 6.89 -66.00
CA GLN A 173 3.55 6.77 -67.38
C GLN A 173 3.42 8.11 -68.09
N ARG A 174 4.53 8.56 -68.65
CA ARG A 174 4.57 9.72 -69.55
C ARG A 174 3.72 9.43 -70.77
N ILE A 175 2.75 10.32 -71.00
CA ILE A 175 2.01 10.36 -72.26
C ILE A 175 2.96 10.95 -73.30
N GLY A 176 3.31 10.14 -74.29
CA GLY A 176 4.07 10.59 -75.44
C GLY A 176 3.20 11.53 -76.34
N ASN A 177 3.79 12.65 -76.71
CA ASN A 177 3.27 13.51 -77.75
C ASN A 177 3.66 12.88 -79.06
N ASP A 178 2.66 12.45 -79.81
CA ASP A 178 2.81 12.30 -81.25
C ASP A 178 2.14 13.51 -81.99
N LYS A 179 2.94 14.10 -82.82
CA LYS A 179 2.53 15.09 -83.80
C LYS A 179 2.96 14.61 -85.19
N PRO A 180 2.20 14.74 -86.18
CA PRO A 180 2.69 15.31 -87.38
C PRO A 180 2.16 16.73 -87.63
#